data_ad905e6519a270c762759046ef02700e
#
_entry.id   ad905e6519a270c762759046ef02700e
#
_cell.length_a   1.000
_cell.length_b   1.000
_cell.length_c   1.000
_cell.angle_alpha   90.00
_cell.angle_beta   90.00
_cell.angle_gamma   90.00
#
_symmetry.space_group_name_H-M   'P 1'
#
loop_
_entity.id
_entity.type
_entity.pdbx_description
1 polymer ?
#
loop_
_entity_poly.entity_id
_entity_poly.type
_entity_poly.pdbx_seq_one_letter_code
_entity_poly.pdbx_strand_id
1 'polypeptide(L)'
;TDDKNIFTQLLSGLSCLLIDGYDRAILIDCRTYPARGVSEPEKDKVLRGSRDGFVETLIFNTALIRRRIRDVNFTVEIMQTGESSHTDIAICYMKRRVDENLLKKIKDRIENLHVDALTMNQESLAECIFPHKWFNPFPKFRFSERPDTAAASILEGNIVILVDNSPACMILPSSVFDIIEEADDYYFPPVTGTYLRLSRMTVSFLTLFLTPVWLLFMQNQNWIPGWLEFVKLADDMYVPLIFQLLILEFAI
;
A
#
# COMPACT_ATOMS: atom_id res chain seq x y z
N THR A 1 4.29 7.30 -37.45
CA THR A 1 3.47 7.20 -36.20
C THR A 1 2.10 6.75 -36.65
N ASP A 2 1.58 5.67 -36.04
CA ASP A 2 0.32 5.06 -36.43
C ASP A 2 -0.83 6.05 -36.13
N ASP A 3 -1.72 6.29 -37.10
CA ASP A 3 -2.84 7.24 -36.94
C ASP A 3 -3.69 6.93 -35.72
N LYS A 4 -3.89 5.64 -35.39
CA LYS A 4 -4.58 5.21 -34.17
C LYS A 4 -3.93 5.74 -32.90
N ASN A 5 -2.60 5.74 -32.85
CA ASN A 5 -1.87 6.22 -31.66
C ASN A 5 -2.05 7.75 -31.51
N ILE A 6 -2.03 8.51 -32.61
CA ILE A 6 -2.27 9.95 -32.56
C ILE A 6 -3.69 10.23 -32.03
N PHE A 7 -4.70 9.52 -32.53
CA PHE A 7 -6.08 9.71 -32.08
C PHE A 7 -6.26 9.33 -30.60
N THR A 8 -5.67 8.22 -30.16
CA THR A 8 -5.72 7.82 -28.74
C THR A 8 -5.10 8.89 -27.84
N GLN A 9 -3.96 9.44 -28.24
CA GLN A 9 -3.28 10.49 -27.48
C GLN A 9 -4.05 11.82 -27.49
N LEU A 10 -4.67 12.17 -28.62
CA LEU A 10 -5.57 13.34 -28.71
C LEU A 10 -6.80 13.19 -27.80
N LEU A 11 -7.42 12.01 -27.81
CA LEU A 11 -8.56 11.71 -26.93
C LEU A 11 -8.16 11.69 -25.44
N SER A 12 -6.88 11.40 -25.15
CA SER A 12 -6.31 11.53 -23.80
C SER A 12 -6.02 12.97 -23.42
N GLY A 13 -6.29 13.96 -24.32
CA GLY A 13 -6.15 15.39 -24.05
C GLY A 13 -4.79 16.01 -24.39
N LEU A 14 -3.90 15.28 -25.08
CA LEU A 14 -2.65 15.86 -25.57
C LEU A 14 -2.92 16.80 -26.75
N SER A 15 -2.09 17.82 -26.86
CA SER A 15 -2.09 18.69 -28.03
C SER A 15 -1.22 18.12 -29.16
N CYS A 16 -1.75 18.09 -30.36
CA CYS A 16 -1.01 17.61 -31.53
C CYS A 16 -0.67 18.79 -32.46
N LEU A 17 0.63 18.96 -32.75
CA LEU A 17 1.12 19.94 -33.67
C LEU A 17 1.47 19.24 -34.99
N LEU A 18 0.75 19.59 -36.07
CA LEU A 18 1.03 19.16 -37.42
C LEU A 18 1.73 20.29 -38.15
N ILE A 19 2.85 20.01 -38.78
CA ILE A 19 3.66 20.99 -39.52
C ILE A 19 3.60 20.60 -40.98
N ASP A 20 3.21 21.54 -41.82
CA ASP A 20 3.15 21.35 -43.27
C ASP A 20 4.52 20.95 -43.84
N GLY A 21 4.54 19.96 -44.72
CA GLY A 21 5.77 19.42 -45.30
C GLY A 21 6.47 18.34 -44.49
N TYR A 22 5.94 17.95 -43.31
CA TYR A 22 6.44 16.84 -42.51
C TYR A 22 5.40 15.72 -42.39
N ASP A 23 5.87 14.47 -42.45
CA ASP A 23 5.07 13.25 -42.31
C ASP A 23 4.90 12.80 -40.83
N ARG A 24 5.30 13.64 -39.90
CA ARG A 24 5.27 13.35 -38.45
C ARG A 24 4.54 14.43 -37.69
N ALA A 25 3.80 14.02 -36.66
CA ALA A 25 3.16 14.88 -35.68
C ALA A 25 4.01 15.02 -34.43
N ILE A 26 4.01 16.19 -33.81
CA ILE A 26 4.58 16.43 -32.48
C ILE A 26 3.43 16.40 -31.49
N LEU A 27 3.47 15.46 -30.55
CA LEU A 27 2.52 15.37 -29.43
C LEU A 27 3.11 16.14 -28.25
N ILE A 28 2.34 17.08 -27.71
CA ILE A 28 2.75 17.95 -26.62
C ILE A 28 1.78 17.68 -25.46
N ASP A 29 2.30 17.21 -24.34
CA ASP A 29 1.52 17.08 -23.13
C ASP A 29 1.50 18.42 -22.37
N CYS A 30 0.41 19.14 -22.53
CA CYS A 30 0.10 20.39 -21.81
C CYS A 30 -1.24 20.28 -21.06
N ARG A 31 -1.60 19.06 -20.68
CA ARG A 31 -2.86 18.80 -19.97
C ARG A 31 -2.87 19.51 -18.61
N THR A 32 -3.97 20.20 -18.35
CA THR A 32 -4.27 20.76 -17.04
C THR A 32 -5.61 20.23 -16.61
N TYR A 33 -5.59 19.30 -15.67
CA TYR A 33 -6.82 18.75 -15.11
C TYR A 33 -7.25 19.56 -13.88
N PRO A 34 -8.56 19.69 -13.63
CA PRO A 34 -9.06 20.11 -12.35
C PRO A 34 -8.56 19.10 -11.30
N ALA A 35 -7.68 19.55 -10.44
CA ALA A 35 -7.10 18.68 -9.43
C ALA A 35 -7.24 19.34 -8.06
N ARG A 36 -7.47 18.51 -7.05
CA ARG A 36 -7.40 18.93 -5.66
C ARG A 36 -5.97 19.37 -5.34
N GLY A 37 -5.84 20.47 -4.62
CA GLY A 37 -4.54 20.87 -4.07
C GLY A 37 -4.00 19.80 -3.10
N VAL A 38 -2.67 19.76 -2.95
CA VAL A 38 -2.02 18.89 -1.98
C VAL A 38 -2.54 19.23 -0.58
N SER A 39 -3.13 18.24 0.10
CA SER A 39 -3.73 18.36 1.42
C SER A 39 -3.26 17.23 2.34
N GLU A 40 -3.53 17.37 3.63
CA GLU A 40 -3.20 16.35 4.60
C GLU A 40 -4.00 15.05 4.30
N PRO A 41 -3.36 13.87 4.39
CA PRO A 41 -4.03 12.58 4.20
C PRO A 41 -5.14 12.37 5.22
N GLU A 42 -6.19 11.65 4.85
CA GLU A 42 -7.28 11.36 5.78
C GLU A 42 -6.96 10.19 6.70
N LYS A 43 -6.37 9.12 6.17
CA LYS A 43 -6.07 7.89 6.92
C LYS A 43 -4.73 7.92 7.65
N ASP A 44 -3.71 8.49 7.01
CA ASP A 44 -2.33 8.48 7.50
C ASP A 44 -1.96 9.82 8.18
N LYS A 45 -2.81 10.36 9.05
CA LYS A 45 -2.54 11.60 9.78
C LYS A 45 -1.40 11.41 10.76
N VAL A 46 -0.53 12.42 10.87
CA VAL A 46 0.59 12.43 11.83
C VAL A 46 0.53 13.66 12.72
N LEU A 47 0.95 13.50 13.96
CA LEU A 47 1.02 14.60 14.94
C LEU A 47 2.12 15.60 14.58
N ARG A 48 3.21 15.12 14.00
CA ARG A 48 4.37 15.93 13.59
C ARG A 48 4.85 15.46 12.23
N GLY A 49 5.40 16.37 11.42
CA GLY A 49 6.02 16.05 10.14
C GLY A 49 5.32 16.69 8.94
N SER A 50 5.55 16.15 7.78
CA SER A 50 4.96 16.63 6.53
C SER A 50 3.46 16.39 6.52
N ARG A 51 2.70 17.38 6.07
CA ARG A 51 1.24 17.28 5.94
C ARG A 51 0.78 17.13 4.51
N ASP A 52 1.70 16.96 3.59
CA ASP A 52 1.36 16.71 2.19
C ASP A 52 1.00 15.24 1.97
N GLY A 53 -0.15 15.02 1.38
CA GLY A 53 -0.65 13.73 0.93
C GLY A 53 -0.62 13.60 -0.58
N PHE A 54 -0.77 12.38 -1.07
CA PHE A 54 -1.00 12.13 -2.50
C PHE A 54 -2.35 12.69 -2.95
N VAL A 55 -2.41 13.04 -4.22
CA VAL A 55 -3.61 13.51 -4.91
C VAL A 55 -3.99 12.54 -6.03
N GLU A 56 -5.11 12.78 -6.68
CA GLU A 56 -5.60 11.92 -7.75
C GLU A 56 -4.72 11.96 -9.00
N THR A 57 -3.96 13.05 -9.22
CA THR A 57 -3.14 13.22 -10.43
C THR A 57 -1.78 12.54 -10.29
N LEU A 58 -1.53 11.52 -11.11
CA LEU A 58 -0.31 10.71 -11.12
C LEU A 58 0.97 11.53 -11.20
N ILE A 59 1.01 12.53 -12.08
CA ILE A 59 2.21 13.36 -12.31
C ILE A 59 2.57 14.16 -11.05
N PHE A 60 1.60 14.70 -10.34
CA PHE A 60 1.86 15.39 -9.06
C PHE A 60 2.41 14.44 -8.01
N ASN A 61 1.88 13.22 -7.94
CA ASN A 61 2.34 12.20 -7.01
C ASN A 61 3.79 11.79 -7.26
N THR A 62 4.17 11.59 -8.53
CA THR A 62 5.56 11.30 -8.89
C THR A 62 6.49 12.48 -8.57
N ALA A 63 6.03 13.72 -8.78
CA ALA A 63 6.79 14.92 -8.45
C ALA A 63 6.99 15.08 -6.93
N LEU A 64 5.99 14.74 -6.10
CA LEU A 64 6.10 14.75 -4.64
C LEU A 64 7.18 13.77 -4.14
N ILE A 65 7.26 12.58 -4.74
CA ILE A 65 8.33 11.62 -4.44
C ILE A 65 9.67 12.12 -4.94
N ARG A 66 9.73 12.63 -6.19
CA ARG A 66 10.96 13.17 -6.80
C ARG A 66 11.56 14.33 -6.00
N ARG A 67 10.73 15.17 -5.41
CA ARG A 67 11.17 16.26 -4.54
C ARG A 67 11.94 15.76 -3.30
N ARG A 68 11.58 14.56 -2.80
CA ARG A 68 12.20 13.94 -1.63
C ARG A 68 13.42 13.09 -1.98
N ILE A 69 13.37 12.41 -3.13
CA ILE A 69 14.46 11.55 -3.60
C ILE A 69 15.15 12.24 -4.78
N ARG A 70 16.27 12.91 -4.50
CA ARG A 70 17.07 13.63 -5.49
C ARG A 70 18.29 12.80 -5.92
N ASP A 71 18.06 11.53 -6.24
CA ASP A 71 19.08 10.58 -6.66
C ASP A 71 18.88 10.21 -8.14
N VAL A 72 19.99 10.08 -8.88
CA VAL A 72 19.99 9.69 -10.30
C VAL A 72 19.54 8.24 -10.52
N ASN A 73 19.66 7.39 -9.50
CA ASN A 73 19.21 6.00 -9.54
C ASN A 73 17.70 5.85 -9.27
N PHE A 74 17.04 6.91 -8.83
CA PHE A 74 15.59 6.89 -8.69
C PHE A 74 14.91 6.91 -10.05
N THR A 75 14.16 5.87 -10.31
CA THR A 75 13.49 5.65 -11.59
C THR A 75 11.98 5.66 -11.39
N VAL A 76 11.29 6.33 -12.31
CA VAL A 76 9.84 6.31 -12.46
C VAL A 76 9.56 5.79 -13.87
N GLU A 77 8.91 4.66 -13.98
CA GLU A 77 8.47 4.09 -15.24
C GLU A 77 6.96 4.20 -15.34
N ILE A 78 6.48 4.76 -16.42
CA ILE A 78 5.04 4.91 -16.69
C ILE A 78 4.63 3.80 -17.63
N MET A 79 3.58 3.10 -17.27
CA MET A 79 2.93 2.05 -18.05
C MET A 79 1.44 2.37 -18.16
N GLN A 80 0.78 1.83 -19.16
CA GLN A 80 -0.67 1.96 -19.34
C GLN A 80 -1.33 0.59 -19.29
N THR A 81 -2.50 0.49 -18.70
CA THR A 81 -3.30 -0.74 -18.68
C THR A 81 -4.79 -0.43 -18.83
N GLY A 82 -5.54 -1.46 -19.22
CA GLY A 82 -6.96 -1.33 -19.56
C GLY A 82 -7.18 -1.04 -21.04
N GLU A 83 -8.01 -1.87 -21.71
CA GLU A 83 -8.27 -1.71 -23.16
C GLU A 83 -9.08 -0.45 -23.46
N SER A 84 -10.02 -0.09 -22.59
CA SER A 84 -10.87 1.10 -22.73
C SER A 84 -10.43 2.25 -21.83
N SER A 85 -9.92 1.99 -20.64
CA SER A 85 -9.57 3.06 -19.67
C SER A 85 -8.21 3.69 -19.93
N HIS A 86 -7.26 2.96 -20.53
CA HIS A 86 -5.86 3.39 -20.72
C HIS A 86 -5.28 4.08 -19.47
N THR A 87 -5.50 3.46 -18.30
CA THR A 87 -5.11 4.03 -17.02
C THR A 87 -3.60 4.07 -16.88
N ASP A 88 -3.04 5.23 -16.58
CA ASP A 88 -1.62 5.41 -16.34
C ASP A 88 -1.21 4.87 -14.97
N ILE A 89 -0.11 4.11 -14.95
CA ILE A 89 0.49 3.52 -13.76
C ILE A 89 1.96 3.93 -13.71
N ALA A 90 2.43 4.44 -12.57
CA ALA A 90 3.83 4.74 -12.37
C ALA A 90 4.46 3.76 -11.38
N ILE A 91 5.52 3.08 -11.80
CA ILE A 91 6.35 2.22 -10.96
C ILE A 91 7.59 3.01 -10.54
N CYS A 92 7.70 3.25 -9.23
CA CYS A 92 8.78 4.03 -8.62
C CYS A 92 9.71 3.11 -7.84
N TYR A 93 11.01 3.15 -8.11
CA TYR A 93 12.01 2.31 -7.45
C TYR A 93 13.43 2.87 -7.53
N MET A 94 14.36 2.31 -6.72
CA MET A 94 15.80 2.60 -6.78
C MET A 94 16.55 1.49 -7.50
N LYS A 95 17.17 1.77 -8.67
CA LYS A 95 17.86 0.77 -9.52
C LYS A 95 18.88 -0.11 -8.80
N ARG A 96 19.55 0.40 -7.78
CA ARG A 96 20.63 -0.36 -7.08
C ARG A 96 20.15 -1.12 -5.84
N ARG A 97 18.89 -0.93 -5.43
CA ARG A 97 18.33 -1.47 -4.18
C ARG A 97 17.15 -2.38 -4.39
N VAL A 98 16.46 -2.23 -5.50
CA VAL A 98 15.26 -3.00 -5.83
C VAL A 98 15.60 -4.47 -6.10
N ASP A 99 14.71 -5.38 -5.69
CA ASP A 99 14.74 -6.77 -6.16
C ASP A 99 14.28 -6.81 -7.63
N GLU A 100 15.24 -7.03 -8.53
CA GLU A 100 15.00 -7.07 -9.97
C GLU A 100 14.03 -8.20 -10.38
N ASN A 101 14.05 -9.32 -9.65
CA ASN A 101 13.14 -10.44 -9.93
C ASN A 101 11.70 -10.08 -9.61
N LEU A 102 11.49 -9.40 -8.48
CA LEU A 102 10.16 -8.90 -8.09
C LEU A 102 9.68 -7.82 -9.06
N LEU A 103 10.56 -6.87 -9.39
CA LEU A 103 10.25 -5.79 -10.34
C LEU A 103 9.83 -6.35 -11.70
N LYS A 104 10.59 -7.31 -12.25
CA LYS A 104 10.25 -7.96 -13.50
C LYS A 104 8.89 -8.65 -13.44
N LYS A 105 8.64 -9.43 -12.38
CA LYS A 105 7.34 -10.11 -12.19
C LYS A 105 6.16 -9.12 -12.15
N ILE A 106 6.34 -7.96 -11.52
CA ILE A 106 5.30 -6.92 -11.46
C ILE A 106 5.05 -6.35 -12.86
N LYS A 107 6.11 -5.98 -13.58
CA LYS A 107 6.01 -5.45 -14.95
C LYS A 107 5.35 -6.45 -15.89
N ASP A 108 5.83 -7.69 -15.90
CA ASP A 108 5.26 -8.76 -16.74
C ASP A 108 3.76 -8.97 -16.45
N ARG A 109 3.33 -8.82 -15.20
CA ARG A 109 1.92 -8.95 -14.82
C ARG A 109 1.09 -7.76 -15.29
N ILE A 110 1.61 -6.54 -15.17
CA ILE A 110 0.92 -5.32 -15.65
C ILE A 110 0.80 -5.34 -17.18
N GLU A 111 1.87 -5.72 -17.89
CA GLU A 111 1.87 -5.80 -19.36
C GLU A 111 0.90 -6.87 -19.90
N ASN A 112 0.78 -8.00 -19.20
CA ASN A 112 -0.11 -9.09 -19.59
C ASN A 112 -1.51 -8.98 -18.97
N LEU A 113 -1.87 -7.81 -18.43
CA LEU A 113 -3.17 -7.59 -17.85
C LEU A 113 -4.20 -7.30 -18.93
N HIS A 114 -5.07 -8.26 -19.20
CA HIS A 114 -6.19 -8.13 -20.14
C HIS A 114 -7.47 -7.79 -19.38
N VAL A 115 -7.64 -6.52 -19.06
CA VAL A 115 -8.87 -5.99 -18.44
C VAL A 115 -9.39 -4.83 -19.28
N ASP A 116 -10.70 -4.69 -19.38
CA ASP A 116 -11.31 -3.59 -20.12
C ASP A 116 -11.05 -2.25 -19.44
N ALA A 117 -11.30 -2.17 -18.13
CA ALA A 117 -11.06 -0.96 -17.35
C ALA A 117 -10.72 -1.27 -15.90
N LEU A 118 -9.87 -0.43 -15.29
CA LEU A 118 -9.60 -0.42 -13.86
C LEU A 118 -10.62 0.49 -13.16
N THR A 119 -11.79 -0.04 -12.81
CA THR A 119 -12.90 0.75 -12.27
C THR A 119 -12.64 1.31 -10.88
N MET A 120 -11.95 0.55 -10.04
CA MET A 120 -11.54 0.94 -8.68
C MET A 120 -10.04 1.29 -8.64
N ASN A 121 -9.47 1.69 -9.78
CA ASN A 121 -8.09 2.13 -9.94
C ASN A 121 -7.09 1.23 -9.21
N GLN A 122 -6.63 1.67 -8.05
CA GLN A 122 -5.57 1.02 -7.28
C GLN A 122 -5.98 -0.36 -6.73
N GLU A 123 -7.19 -0.51 -6.18
CA GLU A 123 -7.68 -1.79 -5.67
C GLU A 123 -7.84 -2.81 -6.79
N SER A 124 -8.42 -2.41 -7.93
CA SER A 124 -8.55 -3.28 -9.10
C SER A 124 -7.19 -3.76 -9.61
N LEU A 125 -6.20 -2.86 -9.65
CA LEU A 125 -4.84 -3.22 -10.03
C LEU A 125 -4.23 -4.21 -9.03
N ALA A 126 -4.42 -3.98 -7.73
CA ALA A 126 -3.91 -4.83 -6.67
C ALA A 126 -4.43 -6.27 -6.78
N GLU A 127 -5.73 -6.44 -7.01
CA GLU A 127 -6.35 -7.75 -7.21
C GLU A 127 -5.84 -8.45 -8.48
N CYS A 128 -5.66 -7.70 -9.55
CA CYS A 128 -5.16 -8.23 -10.82
C CYS A 128 -3.70 -8.69 -10.73
N ILE A 129 -2.84 -7.87 -10.11
CA ILE A 129 -1.41 -8.22 -9.97
C ILE A 129 -1.23 -9.40 -9.00
N PHE A 130 -1.98 -9.43 -7.90
CA PHE A 130 -1.84 -10.44 -6.87
C PHE A 130 -3.20 -11.05 -6.51
N PRO A 131 -3.71 -12.01 -7.28
CA PRO A 131 -4.99 -12.63 -6.98
C PRO A 131 -4.98 -13.21 -5.57
N HIS A 132 -6.04 -12.91 -4.85
CA HIS A 132 -6.19 -13.31 -3.45
C HIS A 132 -6.26 -14.84 -3.35
N LYS A 133 -5.35 -15.42 -2.55
CA LYS A 133 -5.42 -16.83 -2.21
C LYS A 133 -6.19 -16.98 -0.92
N TRP A 134 -7.28 -17.70 -0.94
CA TRP A 134 -8.18 -17.91 0.20
C TRP A 134 -7.47 -18.35 1.51
N PHE A 135 -6.35 -19.07 1.39
CA PHE A 135 -5.58 -19.52 2.56
C PHE A 135 -4.54 -18.52 3.09
N ASN A 136 -4.34 -17.37 2.44
CA ASN A 136 -3.37 -16.38 2.89
C ASN A 136 -4.08 -15.08 3.29
N PRO A 137 -4.34 -14.85 4.58
CA PRO A 137 -5.00 -13.65 5.05
C PRO A 137 -4.07 -12.41 5.02
N PHE A 138 -2.77 -12.59 4.83
CA PHE A 138 -1.81 -11.49 4.89
C PHE A 138 -1.80 -10.72 3.58
N PRO A 139 -1.90 -9.38 3.63
CA PRO A 139 -1.77 -8.53 2.46
C PRO A 139 -0.35 -8.61 1.91
N LYS A 140 -0.21 -8.54 0.58
CA LYS A 140 1.07 -8.60 -0.13
C LYS A 140 1.65 -7.21 -0.38
N PHE A 141 0.87 -6.19 -0.14
CA PHE A 141 1.22 -4.79 -0.32
C PHE A 141 0.59 -3.96 0.80
N ARG A 142 1.24 -2.85 1.08
CA ARG A 142 0.77 -1.84 2.01
C ARG A 142 0.32 -0.63 1.20
N PHE A 143 -0.81 -0.04 1.59
CA PHE A 143 -1.25 1.24 1.05
C PHE A 143 -0.78 2.38 1.93
N SER A 144 -0.43 3.52 1.32
CA SER A 144 -0.14 4.75 2.03
C SER A 144 -0.56 5.96 1.20
N GLU A 145 -1.14 6.95 1.85
CA GLU A 145 -1.49 8.24 1.26
C GLU A 145 -0.35 9.26 1.38
N ARG A 146 0.80 8.83 1.94
CA ARG A 146 1.91 9.72 2.31
C ARG A 146 3.11 9.60 1.37
N PRO A 147 3.51 10.72 0.73
CA PRO A 147 4.71 10.74 -0.11
C PRO A 147 6.03 10.56 0.65
N ASP A 148 6.08 10.89 1.95
CA ASP A 148 7.26 10.70 2.79
C ASP A 148 7.47 9.22 3.13
N THR A 149 6.41 8.50 3.52
CA THR A 149 6.43 7.05 3.73
C THR A 149 6.82 6.31 2.45
N ALA A 150 6.23 6.69 1.30
CA ALA A 150 6.58 6.13 0.01
C ALA A 150 8.06 6.37 -0.35
N ALA A 151 8.57 7.58 -0.12
CA ALA A 151 9.97 7.89 -0.39
C ALA A 151 10.92 7.11 0.52
N ALA A 152 10.62 6.97 1.82
CA ALA A 152 11.40 6.15 2.75
C ALA A 152 11.46 4.69 2.29
N SER A 153 10.31 4.10 1.95
CA SER A 153 10.23 2.72 1.45
C SER A 153 11.03 2.51 0.16
N ILE A 154 10.99 3.46 -0.79
CA ILE A 154 11.82 3.40 -2.01
C ILE A 154 13.31 3.40 -1.68
N LEU A 155 13.73 4.21 -0.72
CA LEU A 155 15.14 4.28 -0.28
C LEU A 155 15.58 2.99 0.43
N GLU A 156 14.67 2.25 1.03
CA GLU A 156 14.89 0.92 1.62
C GLU A 156 14.99 -0.18 0.55
N GLY A 157 14.54 0.08 -0.68
CA GLY A 157 14.60 -0.85 -1.81
C GLY A 157 13.24 -1.41 -2.22
N ASN A 158 12.17 -0.95 -1.61
CA ASN A 158 10.81 -1.33 -1.98
C ASN A 158 10.39 -0.70 -3.31
N ILE A 159 9.41 -1.32 -3.95
CA ILE A 159 8.75 -0.84 -5.16
C ILE A 159 7.48 -0.10 -4.74
N VAL A 160 7.30 1.10 -5.24
CA VAL A 160 6.07 1.88 -5.03
C VAL A 160 5.34 2.01 -6.35
N ILE A 161 4.06 1.65 -6.35
CA ILE A 161 3.19 1.75 -7.51
C ILE A 161 2.15 2.84 -7.24
N LEU A 162 2.05 3.79 -8.15
CA LEU A 162 1.04 4.83 -8.18
C LEU A 162 0.11 4.55 -9.36
N VAL A 163 -1.18 4.76 -9.16
CA VAL A 163 -2.21 4.62 -10.21
C VAL A 163 -2.90 5.96 -10.38
N ASP A 164 -3.15 6.34 -11.61
CA ASP A 164 -3.87 7.58 -11.88
C ASP A 164 -5.28 7.55 -11.28
N ASN A 165 -5.81 8.70 -10.90
CA ASN A 165 -7.07 8.85 -10.18
C ASN A 165 -7.11 8.15 -8.79
N SER A 166 -5.94 7.93 -8.16
CA SER A 166 -5.87 7.36 -6.82
C SER A 166 -4.99 8.21 -5.90
N PRO A 167 -5.49 8.64 -4.72
CA PRO A 167 -4.75 9.46 -3.76
C PRO A 167 -3.85 8.63 -2.84
N ALA A 168 -3.50 7.41 -3.22
CA ALA A 168 -2.67 6.53 -2.42
C ALA A 168 -1.67 5.77 -3.30
N CYS A 169 -0.62 5.23 -2.69
CA CYS A 169 0.34 4.36 -3.34
C CYS A 169 0.31 2.95 -2.76
N MET A 170 0.73 1.97 -3.57
CA MET A 170 0.99 0.60 -3.14
C MET A 170 2.49 0.40 -2.94
N ILE A 171 2.89 -0.12 -1.79
CA ILE A 171 4.28 -0.41 -1.43
C ILE A 171 4.46 -1.92 -1.42
N LEU A 172 5.48 -2.41 -2.13
CA LEU A 172 5.82 -3.83 -2.28
C LEU A 172 7.32 -4.06 -2.10
N PRO A 173 7.75 -5.20 -1.51
CA PRO A 173 6.93 -6.17 -0.79
C PRO A 173 6.43 -5.60 0.54
N SER A 174 5.38 -6.16 1.11
CA SER A 174 4.92 -5.82 2.46
C SER A 174 5.07 -7.02 3.38
N SER A 175 5.53 -6.78 4.59
CA SER A 175 5.62 -7.77 5.67
C SER A 175 4.52 -7.53 6.70
N VAL A 176 4.29 -8.52 7.58
CA VAL A 176 3.34 -8.36 8.70
C VAL A 176 3.78 -7.22 9.62
N PHE A 177 5.07 -7.00 9.75
CA PHE A 177 5.63 -5.92 10.58
C PHE A 177 5.31 -4.53 10.02
N ASP A 178 5.31 -4.38 8.71
CA ASP A 178 5.00 -3.11 8.03
C ASP A 178 3.54 -2.67 8.23
N ILE A 179 2.65 -3.63 8.49
CA ILE A 179 1.23 -3.35 8.78
C ILE A 179 1.06 -2.78 10.19
N ILE A 180 1.92 -3.20 11.14
CA ILE A 180 1.88 -2.74 12.53
C ILE A 180 2.57 -1.38 12.69
N GLU A 181 3.36 -0.98 11.68
CA GLU A 181 4.10 0.27 11.66
C GLU A 181 3.20 1.46 11.34
N GLU A 182 3.32 2.54 12.09
CA GLU A 182 2.61 3.81 11.84
C GLU A 182 3.57 4.88 11.31
N ALA A 183 3.04 5.80 10.51
CA ALA A 183 3.82 6.89 9.93
C ALA A 183 4.43 7.81 11.00
N ASP A 184 3.77 7.97 12.14
CA ASP A 184 4.27 8.75 13.28
C ASP A 184 5.58 8.22 13.86
N ASP A 185 5.85 6.92 13.77
CA ASP A 185 7.06 6.31 14.31
C ASP A 185 8.35 6.88 13.71
N TYR A 186 8.28 7.33 12.46
CA TYR A 186 9.43 7.94 11.77
C TYR A 186 9.74 9.36 12.26
N TYR A 187 8.78 10.02 12.91
CA TYR A 187 8.92 11.40 13.39
C TYR A 187 9.25 11.51 14.87
N PHE A 188 9.15 10.41 15.62
CA PHE A 188 9.59 10.38 17.02
C PHE A 188 11.11 10.19 17.14
N PRO A 189 11.72 10.63 18.27
CA PRO A 189 13.11 10.27 18.56
C PRO A 189 13.33 8.76 18.47
N PRO A 190 14.50 8.30 18.00
CA PRO A 190 14.74 6.86 17.72
C PRO A 190 14.39 5.93 18.88
N VAL A 191 14.68 6.32 20.12
CA VAL A 191 14.36 5.54 21.32
C VAL A 191 12.84 5.41 21.49
N THR A 192 12.10 6.52 21.37
CA THR A 192 10.64 6.54 21.54
C THR A 192 9.95 5.75 20.42
N GLY A 193 10.35 5.94 19.16
CA GLY A 193 9.82 5.20 18.01
C GLY A 193 10.06 3.70 18.17
N THR A 194 11.26 3.29 18.58
CA THR A 194 11.57 1.86 18.84
C THR A 194 10.71 1.30 19.96
N TYR A 195 10.52 2.05 21.04
CA TYR A 195 9.68 1.63 22.16
C TYR A 195 8.21 1.44 21.72
N LEU A 196 7.65 2.37 20.95
CA LEU A 196 6.29 2.28 20.45
C LEU A 196 6.10 1.09 19.51
N ARG A 197 7.04 0.84 18.59
CA ARG A 197 7.02 -0.35 17.72
C ARG A 197 7.08 -1.63 18.53
N LEU A 198 8.01 -1.73 19.48
CA LEU A 198 8.15 -2.90 20.33
C LEU A 198 6.90 -3.14 21.17
N SER A 199 6.29 -2.10 21.73
CA SER A 199 5.06 -2.21 22.50
C SER A 199 3.89 -2.72 21.66
N ARG A 200 3.70 -2.20 20.45
CA ARG A 200 2.66 -2.69 19.52
C ARG A 200 2.88 -4.15 19.12
N MET A 201 4.12 -4.52 18.79
CA MET A 201 4.47 -5.93 18.52
C MET A 201 4.18 -6.84 19.72
N THR A 202 4.55 -6.39 20.90
CA THR A 202 4.30 -7.14 22.14
C THR A 202 2.81 -7.30 22.40
N VAL A 203 2.03 -6.24 22.27
CA VAL A 203 0.57 -6.29 22.42
C VAL A 203 -0.06 -7.23 21.39
N SER A 204 0.34 -7.12 20.11
CA SER A 204 -0.16 -8.02 19.05
C SER A 204 0.17 -9.48 19.33
N PHE A 205 1.38 -9.76 19.80
CA PHE A 205 1.79 -11.10 20.20
C PHE A 205 0.97 -11.61 21.40
N LEU A 206 0.83 -10.79 22.44
CA LEU A 206 0.03 -11.15 23.62
C LEU A 206 -1.43 -11.40 23.25
N THR A 207 -2.03 -10.54 22.43
CA THR A 207 -3.41 -10.72 21.98
C THR A 207 -3.60 -12.05 21.24
N LEU A 208 -2.64 -12.44 20.41
CA LEU A 208 -2.70 -13.69 19.64
C LEU A 208 -2.54 -14.93 20.53
N PHE A 209 -1.65 -14.89 21.54
CA PHE A 209 -1.29 -16.07 22.33
C PHE A 209 -1.94 -16.13 23.70
N LEU A 210 -2.29 -14.98 24.30
CA LEU A 210 -2.82 -14.93 25.66
C LEU A 210 -4.15 -15.70 25.80
N THR A 211 -5.08 -15.47 24.87
CA THR A 211 -6.40 -16.12 24.90
C THR A 211 -6.31 -17.64 24.74
N PRO A 212 -5.58 -18.21 23.74
CA PRO A 212 -5.40 -19.66 23.63
C PRO A 212 -4.68 -20.28 24.84
N VAL A 213 -3.64 -19.61 25.35
CA VAL A 213 -2.90 -20.09 26.55
C VAL A 213 -3.80 -20.09 27.78
N TRP A 214 -4.59 -19.03 27.96
CA TRP A 214 -5.55 -18.98 29.06
C TRP A 214 -6.60 -20.08 28.96
N LEU A 215 -7.16 -20.35 27.77
CA LEU A 215 -8.08 -21.48 27.55
C LEU A 215 -7.43 -22.83 27.89
N LEU A 216 -6.17 -23.01 27.52
CA LEU A 216 -5.42 -24.21 27.79
C LEU A 216 -5.22 -24.41 29.32
N PHE A 217 -4.95 -23.33 30.06
CA PHE A 217 -4.90 -23.36 31.53
C PHE A 217 -6.25 -23.64 32.15
N MET A 218 -7.35 -23.13 31.59
CA MET A 218 -8.70 -23.44 32.09
C MET A 218 -9.08 -24.91 31.91
N GLN A 219 -8.64 -25.53 30.80
CA GLN A 219 -8.82 -26.97 30.59
C GLN A 219 -7.94 -27.83 31.49
N ASN A 220 -6.76 -27.34 31.86
CA ASN A 220 -5.78 -28.07 32.68
C ASN A 220 -5.42 -27.26 33.92
N GLN A 221 -6.34 -27.14 34.84
CA GLN A 221 -6.18 -26.32 36.05
C GLN A 221 -4.95 -26.70 36.92
N ASN A 222 -4.45 -27.95 36.79
CA ASN A 222 -3.25 -28.40 37.47
C ASN A 222 -1.94 -27.74 36.96
N TRP A 223 -1.97 -27.12 35.80
CA TRP A 223 -0.82 -26.43 35.22
C TRP A 223 -0.69 -24.98 35.68
N ILE A 224 -1.72 -24.47 36.36
CA ILE A 224 -1.74 -23.08 36.82
C ILE A 224 -0.79 -22.94 38.01
N PRO A 225 0.26 -22.12 37.91
CA PRO A 225 1.15 -21.83 39.01
C PRO A 225 0.38 -21.09 40.12
N GLY A 226 0.78 -21.29 41.41
CA GLY A 226 0.07 -20.73 42.55
C GLY A 226 -0.12 -19.21 42.55
N TRP A 227 0.78 -18.45 41.91
CA TRP A 227 0.65 -17.00 41.77
C TRP A 227 -0.41 -16.55 40.74
N LEU A 228 -0.88 -17.48 39.88
CA LEU A 228 -1.96 -17.25 38.89
C LEU A 228 -3.30 -17.88 39.34
N GLU A 229 -3.42 -18.29 40.58
CA GLU A 229 -4.64 -18.93 41.07
C GLU A 229 -5.89 -18.07 40.98
N PHE A 230 -5.73 -16.74 41.01
CA PHE A 230 -6.81 -15.78 40.85
C PHE A 230 -7.47 -15.82 39.45
N VAL A 231 -6.84 -16.45 38.47
CA VAL A 231 -7.37 -16.59 37.10
C VAL A 231 -8.29 -17.80 36.98
N LYS A 232 -8.30 -18.71 37.96
CA LYS A 232 -9.17 -19.89 37.98
C LYS A 232 -10.63 -19.46 38.03
N LEU A 233 -11.44 -20.07 37.17
CA LEU A 233 -12.89 -19.92 37.25
C LEU A 233 -13.41 -20.74 38.42
N ALA A 234 -14.17 -20.10 39.28
CA ALA A 234 -14.63 -20.71 40.53
C ALA A 234 -15.91 -21.57 40.37
N ASP A 235 -16.67 -21.35 39.30
CA ASP A 235 -17.97 -21.98 39.10
C ASP A 235 -18.02 -22.93 37.91
N ASP A 236 -18.80 -23.99 38.00
CA ASP A 236 -19.11 -24.89 36.89
C ASP A 236 -19.97 -24.16 35.84
N MET A 237 -19.43 -24.04 34.65
CA MET A 237 -20.11 -23.37 33.57
C MET A 237 -21.01 -24.33 32.79
N TYR A 238 -22.27 -23.92 32.56
CA TYR A 238 -23.24 -24.68 31.75
C TYR A 238 -22.85 -24.74 30.25
N VAL A 239 -22.14 -23.73 29.78
CA VAL A 239 -21.66 -23.65 28.40
C VAL A 239 -20.12 -23.66 28.39
N PRO A 240 -19.48 -24.54 27.60
CA PRO A 240 -18.03 -24.55 27.50
C PRO A 240 -17.47 -23.18 27.17
N LEU A 241 -16.40 -22.79 27.87
CA LEU A 241 -15.79 -21.45 27.77
C LEU A 241 -15.45 -21.04 26.34
N ILE A 242 -15.01 -21.97 25.51
CA ILE A 242 -14.66 -21.73 24.11
C ILE A 242 -15.87 -21.23 23.32
N PHE A 243 -17.07 -21.75 23.55
CA PHE A 243 -18.28 -21.29 22.88
C PHE A 243 -18.71 -19.91 23.35
N GLN A 244 -18.52 -19.60 24.64
CA GLN A 244 -18.81 -18.27 25.17
C GLN A 244 -17.90 -17.22 24.55
N LEU A 245 -16.59 -17.51 24.39
CA LEU A 245 -15.65 -16.63 23.73
C LEU A 245 -15.97 -16.46 22.24
N LEU A 246 -16.28 -17.55 21.52
CA LEU A 246 -16.68 -17.46 20.13
C LEU A 246 -17.94 -16.60 19.93
N ILE A 247 -18.93 -16.76 20.81
CA ILE A 247 -20.16 -15.92 20.74
C ILE A 247 -19.81 -14.45 20.97
N LEU A 248 -18.92 -14.15 21.92
CA LEU A 248 -18.48 -12.78 22.17
C LEU A 248 -17.70 -12.20 20.98
N GLU A 249 -16.79 -12.94 20.38
CA GLU A 249 -16.04 -12.55 19.19
C GLU A 249 -16.95 -12.27 17.98
N PHE A 250 -18.00 -13.07 17.79
CA PHE A 250 -18.98 -12.84 16.72
C PHE A 250 -20.00 -11.73 17.02
N ALA A 251 -20.13 -11.32 18.28
CA ALA A 251 -21.07 -10.27 18.69
C ALA A 251 -20.47 -8.85 18.66
N ILE A 252 -19.14 -8.74 18.59
CA ILE A 252 -18.36 -7.49 18.48
C ILE A 252 -18.10 -7.19 17.01
#